data_78637fa1476e4f3cfc138686d09e34fd
#
_entry.id   78637fa1476e4f3cfc138686d09e34fd
#
_cell.length_a   1.000
_cell.length_b   1.000
_cell.length_c   1.000
_cell.angle_alpha   90.00
_cell.angle_beta   90.00
_cell.angle_gamma   90.00
#
_symmetry.space_group_name_H-M   'P 1'
#
loop_
_entity.id
_entity.type
_entity.pdbx_description
1 polymer ?
#
loop_
_entity_poly.entity_id
_entity_poly.type
_entity_poly.pdbx_seq_one_letter_code
_entity_poly.pdbx_strand_id
1 'polypeptide(L)'
;MKALLSIDYTWDFVATKGALTTAEEGQKIETALVQVTKEFIEAGDFVVFAIDRHEKEDAFHPENKLFPPHNLAGTTGRELFGSLAPLYEQYKEKTNVHWIDKRHYSAFSGTDLDIRLRERHITDLYLTGVCTDICVLHTAIDAYNLGYRLFIVENSVASFDPVGHEWALRHFSGALGATIV
;
A
#
# COMPACT_ATOMS: atom_id res chain seq x y z
N MET A 1 7.25 -13.69 -12.76
CA MET A 1 7.94 -12.50 -12.23
C MET A 1 7.10 -11.91 -11.10
N LYS A 2 7.70 -11.20 -10.16
CA LYS A 2 7.01 -10.70 -8.96
C LYS A 2 7.12 -9.18 -8.83
N ALA A 3 6.16 -8.59 -8.11
CA ALA A 3 6.19 -7.20 -7.71
C ALA A 3 5.84 -7.04 -6.23
N LEU A 4 6.31 -5.97 -5.64
CA LEU A 4 5.91 -5.51 -4.32
C LEU A 4 5.08 -4.24 -4.46
N LEU A 5 3.92 -4.21 -3.79
CA LEU A 5 3.09 -3.02 -3.64
C LEU A 5 3.25 -2.48 -2.21
N SER A 6 3.85 -1.30 -2.09
CA SER A 6 3.91 -0.54 -0.84
C SER A 6 2.71 0.42 -0.82
N ILE A 7 1.72 0.10 0.00
CA ILE A 7 0.41 0.75 -0.01
C ILE A 7 0.32 1.73 1.15
N ASP A 8 0.13 3.01 0.83
CA ASP A 8 -0.28 4.07 1.76
C ASP A 8 0.57 4.27 3.03
N TYR A 9 1.84 3.92 3.01
CA TYR A 9 2.72 4.13 4.16
C TYR A 9 3.19 5.58 4.22
N THR A 10 2.24 6.48 4.55
CA THR A 10 2.41 7.93 4.52
C THR A 10 2.34 8.56 5.90
N TRP A 11 2.67 9.84 5.97
CA TRP A 11 2.65 10.62 7.20
C TRP A 11 1.26 10.64 7.85
N ASP A 12 0.21 10.89 7.06
CA ASP A 12 -1.16 10.94 7.59
C ASP A 12 -1.65 9.59 8.11
N PHE A 13 -1.18 8.49 7.56
CA PHE A 13 -1.59 7.15 7.99
C PHE A 13 -0.69 6.53 9.07
N VAL A 14 0.52 7.05 9.33
CA VAL A 14 1.47 6.38 10.23
C VAL A 14 2.00 7.28 11.34
N ALA A 15 2.19 8.59 11.09
CA ALA A 15 2.71 9.48 12.12
C ALA A 15 1.72 9.64 13.28
N THR A 16 2.22 9.76 14.50
CA THR A 16 1.39 9.94 15.72
C THR A 16 0.38 11.09 15.59
N LYS A 17 0.71 12.13 14.81
CA LYS A 17 -0.15 13.28 14.54
C LYS A 17 -0.75 13.27 13.12
N GLY A 18 -0.70 12.15 12.44
CA GLY A 18 -1.31 11.98 11.13
C GLY A 18 -2.83 12.10 11.18
N ALA A 19 -3.44 12.56 10.09
CA ALA A 19 -4.87 12.90 10.08
C ALA A 19 -5.77 11.65 10.22
N LEU A 20 -5.30 10.48 9.78
CA LEU A 20 -6.02 9.19 9.88
C LEU A 20 -5.02 8.08 10.24
N THR A 21 -4.38 8.23 11.39
CA THR A 21 -3.20 7.46 11.75
C THR A 21 -3.50 6.07 12.32
N THR A 22 -2.68 5.10 11.90
CA THR A 22 -2.51 3.78 12.55
C THR A 22 -1.60 3.86 13.76
N ALA A 23 -0.96 5.02 13.99
CA ALA A 23 -0.08 5.31 15.13
C ALA A 23 0.97 4.21 15.39
N GLU A 24 1.02 3.71 16.63
CA GLU A 24 2.03 2.73 17.06
C GLU A 24 2.03 1.46 16.22
N GLU A 25 0.87 0.97 15.80
CA GLU A 25 0.79 -0.27 15.00
C GLU A 25 1.43 -0.08 13.62
N GLY A 26 1.16 1.04 12.95
CA GLY A 26 1.82 1.37 11.70
C GLY A 26 3.32 1.63 11.84
N GLN A 27 3.75 2.22 12.96
CA GLN A 27 5.17 2.49 13.21
C GLN A 27 5.98 1.22 13.49
N LYS A 28 5.38 0.21 14.11
CA LYS A 28 6.04 -1.07 14.42
C LYS A 28 6.51 -1.81 13.16
N ILE A 29 5.82 -1.65 12.04
CA ILE A 29 6.16 -2.36 10.80
C ILE A 29 7.24 -1.65 9.96
N GLU A 30 7.67 -0.44 10.33
CA GLU A 30 8.59 0.38 9.52
C GLU A 30 9.84 -0.39 9.09
N THR A 31 10.54 -1.00 10.05
CA THR A 31 11.81 -1.68 9.77
C THR A 31 11.65 -2.82 8.78
N ALA A 32 10.63 -3.66 8.96
CA ALA A 32 10.37 -4.80 8.08
C ALA A 32 9.90 -4.34 6.69
N LEU A 33 9.01 -3.34 6.64
CA LEU A 33 8.51 -2.79 5.37
C LEU A 33 9.62 -2.14 4.55
N VAL A 34 10.49 -1.34 5.18
CA VAL A 34 11.65 -0.71 4.51
C VAL A 34 12.62 -1.77 4.01
N GLN A 35 12.90 -2.79 4.83
CA GLN A 35 13.83 -3.86 4.47
C GLN A 35 13.31 -4.66 3.25
N VAL A 36 12.08 -5.15 3.27
CA VAL A 36 11.53 -5.92 2.15
C VAL A 36 11.42 -5.08 0.89
N THR A 37 11.04 -3.80 1.02
CA THR A 37 10.98 -2.88 -0.13
C THR A 37 12.36 -2.72 -0.77
N LYS A 38 13.40 -2.51 0.05
CA LYS A 38 14.78 -2.41 -0.43
C LYS A 38 15.24 -3.69 -1.12
N GLU A 39 14.98 -4.85 -0.54
CA GLU A 39 15.35 -6.15 -1.12
C GLU A 39 14.74 -6.35 -2.52
N PHE A 40 13.46 -6.02 -2.70
CA PHE A 40 12.82 -6.10 -4.01
C PHE A 40 13.43 -5.13 -5.02
N ILE A 41 13.70 -3.88 -4.62
CA ILE A 41 14.33 -2.89 -5.51
C ILE A 41 15.73 -3.36 -5.94
N GLU A 42 16.54 -3.86 -5.02
CA GLU A 42 17.92 -4.29 -5.29
C GLU A 42 17.99 -5.59 -6.07
N ALA A 43 17.02 -6.48 -5.90
CA ALA A 43 16.86 -7.69 -6.72
C ALA A 43 16.41 -7.39 -8.17
N GLY A 44 16.00 -6.17 -8.47
CA GLY A 44 15.46 -5.78 -9.78
C GLY A 44 14.00 -6.16 -9.99
N ASP A 45 13.30 -6.61 -8.94
CA ASP A 45 11.86 -6.84 -8.97
C ASP A 45 11.10 -5.50 -9.06
N PHE A 46 9.89 -5.53 -9.58
CA PHE A 46 9.09 -4.32 -9.72
C PHE A 46 8.50 -3.89 -8.39
N VAL A 47 8.70 -2.64 -8.02
CA VAL A 47 8.18 -2.05 -6.78
C VAL A 47 7.30 -0.86 -7.11
N VAL A 48 6.06 -0.88 -6.58
CA VAL A 48 5.08 0.18 -6.77
C VAL A 48 4.73 0.80 -5.43
N PHE A 49 4.91 2.10 -5.33
CA PHE A 49 4.37 2.91 -4.24
C PHE A 49 2.98 3.38 -4.65
N ALA A 50 1.96 2.74 -4.12
CA ALA A 50 0.55 3.03 -4.40
C ALA A 50 0.00 3.92 -3.30
N ILE A 51 -0.05 5.23 -3.56
CA ILE A 51 -0.29 6.24 -2.53
C ILE A 51 -1.58 7.00 -2.79
N ASP A 52 -2.40 7.05 -1.78
CA ASP A 52 -3.67 7.75 -1.77
C ASP A 52 -3.50 9.24 -2.09
N ARG A 53 -4.41 9.78 -2.87
CA ARG A 53 -4.42 11.19 -3.25
C ARG A 53 -5.82 11.76 -3.22
N HIS A 54 -6.05 12.66 -2.29
CA HIS A 54 -7.29 13.40 -2.18
C HIS A 54 -7.11 14.86 -2.57
N GLU A 55 -8.16 15.45 -3.13
CA GLU A 55 -8.22 16.89 -3.38
C GLU A 55 -9.06 17.56 -2.29
N LYS A 56 -8.58 18.69 -1.79
CA LYS A 56 -9.16 19.37 -0.61
C LYS A 56 -10.66 19.69 -0.75
N GLU A 57 -11.11 19.97 -1.98
CA GLU A 57 -12.48 20.46 -2.26
C GLU A 57 -13.30 19.45 -3.08
N ASP A 58 -12.88 18.20 -3.18
CA ASP A 58 -13.63 17.17 -3.89
C ASP A 58 -14.82 16.67 -3.07
N ALA A 59 -15.95 17.35 -3.18
CA ALA A 59 -17.19 17.00 -2.48
C ALA A 59 -17.78 15.64 -2.91
N PHE A 60 -17.30 15.07 -4.00
CA PHE A 60 -17.83 13.81 -4.58
C PHE A 60 -17.04 12.57 -4.15
N HIS A 61 -15.87 12.76 -3.52
CA HIS A 61 -15.10 11.62 -3.07
C HIS A 61 -15.82 10.87 -1.94
N PRO A 62 -16.02 9.54 -2.04
CA PRO A 62 -16.83 8.78 -1.08
C PRO A 62 -16.30 8.86 0.35
N GLU A 63 -14.98 8.94 0.55
CA GLU A 63 -14.33 8.95 1.86
C GLU A 63 -14.53 10.26 2.63
N ASN A 64 -14.88 11.36 1.96
CA ASN A 64 -15.17 12.65 2.62
C ASN A 64 -16.33 12.60 3.64
N LYS A 65 -17.16 11.54 3.57
CA LYS A 65 -18.27 11.31 4.51
C LYS A 65 -17.89 10.34 5.64
N LEU A 66 -16.75 9.68 5.53
CA LEU A 66 -16.33 8.60 6.41
C LEU A 66 -15.17 9.01 7.30
N PHE A 67 -14.25 9.79 6.76
CA PHE A 67 -12.97 10.11 7.40
C PHE A 67 -12.65 11.60 7.34
N PRO A 68 -11.81 12.11 8.26
CA PRO A 68 -11.27 13.46 8.14
C PRO A 68 -10.41 13.58 6.87
N PRO A 69 -10.22 14.81 6.35
CA PRO A 69 -9.33 15.03 5.22
C PRO A 69 -7.92 14.51 5.51
N HIS A 70 -7.41 13.66 4.63
CA HIS A 70 -6.10 13.02 4.75
C HIS A 70 -5.46 12.86 3.36
N ASN A 71 -4.17 12.62 3.32
CA ASN A 71 -3.39 12.46 2.08
C ASN A 71 -3.72 13.49 0.99
N LEU A 72 -3.91 14.75 1.41
CA LEU A 72 -4.25 15.83 0.49
C LEU A 72 -3.09 16.15 -0.45
N ALA A 73 -3.40 16.34 -1.72
CA ALA A 73 -2.44 16.73 -2.74
C ALA A 73 -1.65 17.97 -2.31
N GLY A 74 -0.33 17.93 -2.46
CA GLY A 74 0.58 19.04 -2.13
C GLY A 74 0.81 19.29 -0.63
N THR A 75 0.40 18.36 0.25
CA THR A 75 0.67 18.45 1.69
C THR A 75 1.68 17.41 2.15
N THR A 76 2.31 17.65 3.29
CA THR A 76 3.22 16.71 3.95
C THR A 76 2.53 15.42 4.40
N GLY A 77 1.21 15.47 4.63
CA GLY A 77 0.43 14.29 5.01
C GLY A 77 0.57 13.12 4.04
N ARG A 78 0.84 13.46 2.77
CA ARG A 78 0.98 12.49 1.67
C ARG A 78 2.43 12.01 1.43
N GLU A 79 3.39 12.57 2.13
CA GLU A 79 4.79 12.12 2.04
C GLU A 79 4.95 10.74 2.67
N LEU A 80 5.88 9.94 2.15
CA LEU A 80 6.19 8.64 2.75
C LEU A 80 6.72 8.82 4.18
N PHE A 81 6.31 7.93 5.07
CA PHE A 81 6.70 8.01 6.48
C PHE A 81 8.08 7.41 6.73
N GLY A 82 8.80 8.01 7.69
CA GLY A 82 10.02 7.47 8.29
C GLY A 82 11.11 7.16 7.28
N SER A 83 11.77 6.03 7.46
CA SER A 83 12.90 5.58 6.63
C SER A 83 12.50 5.13 5.22
N LEU A 84 11.20 4.99 4.94
CA LEU A 84 10.72 4.69 3.59
C LEU A 84 10.91 5.89 2.65
N ALA A 85 10.79 7.12 3.15
CA ALA A 85 10.97 8.33 2.35
C ALA A 85 12.40 8.45 1.76
N PRO A 86 13.49 8.41 2.54
CA PRO A 86 14.84 8.43 1.99
C PRO A 86 15.16 7.21 1.12
N LEU A 87 14.59 6.04 1.40
CA LEU A 87 14.73 4.88 0.53
C LEU A 87 14.13 5.17 -0.86
N TYR A 88 12.90 5.68 -0.92
CA TYR A 88 12.27 6.06 -2.18
C TYR A 88 13.09 7.10 -2.93
N GLU A 89 13.53 8.17 -2.27
CA GLU A 89 14.34 9.21 -2.89
C GLU A 89 15.64 8.66 -3.50
N GLN A 90 16.26 7.69 -2.84
CA GLN A 90 17.47 7.03 -3.35
C GLN A 90 17.23 6.24 -4.63
N TYR A 91 16.04 5.64 -4.78
CA TYR A 91 15.80 4.66 -5.84
C TYR A 91 14.72 5.06 -6.87
N LYS A 92 14.04 6.20 -6.70
CA LYS A 92 12.89 6.60 -7.54
C LYS A 92 13.19 6.71 -9.04
N GLU A 93 14.45 6.93 -9.42
CA GLU A 93 14.87 7.00 -10.83
C GLU A 93 15.15 5.62 -11.44
N LYS A 94 15.09 4.53 -10.66
CA LYS A 94 15.24 3.19 -11.21
C LYS A 94 14.00 2.78 -12.02
N THR A 95 14.22 2.08 -13.12
CA THR A 95 13.15 1.63 -14.03
C THR A 95 12.20 0.59 -13.41
N ASN A 96 12.62 -0.04 -12.33
CA ASN A 96 11.82 -0.99 -11.56
C ASN A 96 11.14 -0.38 -10.32
N VAL A 97 11.24 0.93 -10.11
CA VAL A 97 10.53 1.66 -9.05
C VAL A 97 9.49 2.57 -9.67
N HIS A 98 8.26 2.48 -9.19
CA HIS A 98 7.16 3.23 -9.75
C HIS A 98 6.27 3.82 -8.67
N TRP A 99 5.76 5.03 -8.90
CA TRP A 99 4.79 5.70 -8.05
C TRP A 99 3.46 5.80 -8.77
N ILE A 100 2.36 5.42 -8.09
CA ILE A 100 1.01 5.68 -8.59
C ILE A 100 0.19 6.45 -7.56
N ASP A 101 -0.57 7.42 -8.04
CA ASP A 101 -1.60 8.10 -7.27
C ASP A 101 -2.90 7.29 -7.40
N LYS A 102 -3.43 6.83 -6.28
CA LYS A 102 -4.74 6.17 -6.26
C LYS A 102 -5.76 7.08 -5.57
N ARG A 103 -7.03 6.94 -5.92
CA ARG A 103 -8.14 7.72 -5.36
C ARG A 103 -9.16 6.87 -4.62
N HIS A 104 -8.95 5.57 -4.58
CA HIS A 104 -9.81 4.60 -3.92
C HIS A 104 -8.94 3.64 -3.11
N TYR A 105 -9.54 2.85 -2.24
CA TYR A 105 -8.80 1.90 -1.40
C TYR A 105 -7.90 0.98 -2.23
N SER A 106 -8.47 0.40 -3.30
CA SER A 106 -7.68 -0.50 -4.16
C SER A 106 -6.70 0.26 -5.05
N ALA A 107 -5.47 -0.23 -5.09
CA ALA A 107 -4.43 0.26 -5.99
C ALA A 107 -4.75 0.01 -7.47
N PHE A 108 -5.70 -0.86 -7.79
CA PHE A 108 -6.13 -1.11 -9.18
C PHE A 108 -7.23 -0.17 -9.63
N SER A 109 -8.01 0.39 -8.70
CA SER A 109 -9.22 1.16 -9.03
C SER A 109 -8.88 2.52 -9.66
N GLY A 110 -9.09 2.62 -10.97
CA GLY A 110 -8.87 3.86 -11.74
C GLY A 110 -7.40 4.21 -11.98
N THR A 111 -6.48 3.25 -11.84
CA THR A 111 -5.05 3.41 -12.10
C THR A 111 -4.60 2.57 -13.31
N ASP A 112 -3.36 2.75 -13.73
CA ASP A 112 -2.72 1.93 -14.77
C ASP A 112 -1.95 0.71 -14.22
N LEU A 113 -2.16 0.35 -12.95
CA LEU A 113 -1.38 -0.69 -12.28
C LEU A 113 -1.44 -2.04 -13.01
N ASP A 114 -2.64 -2.53 -13.35
CA ASP A 114 -2.78 -3.82 -14.05
C ASP A 114 -2.06 -3.82 -15.40
N ILE A 115 -2.15 -2.73 -16.16
CA ILE A 115 -1.45 -2.56 -17.44
C ILE A 115 0.06 -2.73 -17.23
N ARG A 116 0.63 -2.03 -16.26
CA ARG A 116 2.08 -2.07 -15.97
C ARG A 116 2.57 -3.44 -15.50
N LEU A 117 1.75 -4.12 -14.71
CA LEU A 117 2.05 -5.48 -14.23
C LEU A 117 2.03 -6.48 -15.40
N ARG A 118 1.03 -6.39 -16.28
CA ARG A 118 0.91 -7.25 -17.47
C ARG A 118 2.05 -7.05 -18.46
N GLU A 119 2.41 -5.81 -18.76
CA GLU A 119 3.55 -5.46 -19.63
C GLU A 119 4.86 -6.11 -19.16
N ARG A 120 5.01 -6.35 -17.85
CA ARG A 120 6.19 -6.96 -17.22
C ARG A 120 6.02 -8.45 -16.95
N HIS A 121 4.93 -9.07 -17.41
CA HIS A 121 4.61 -10.48 -17.17
C HIS A 121 4.64 -10.84 -15.67
N ILE A 122 4.25 -9.92 -14.80
CA ILE A 122 4.19 -10.14 -13.37
C ILE A 122 2.94 -10.95 -13.04
N THR A 123 3.11 -11.99 -12.23
CA THR A 123 2.05 -12.91 -11.80
C THR A 123 1.90 -12.97 -10.28
N ASP A 124 2.93 -12.55 -9.55
CA ASP A 124 3.02 -12.66 -8.11
C ASP A 124 3.09 -11.27 -7.48
N LEU A 125 2.17 -10.99 -6.57
CA LEU A 125 2.09 -9.70 -5.90
C LEU A 125 2.33 -9.88 -4.39
N TYR A 126 3.33 -9.18 -3.91
CA TYR A 126 3.63 -9.04 -2.49
C TYR A 126 3.04 -7.73 -1.99
N LEU A 127 2.16 -7.79 -1.00
CA LEU A 127 1.44 -6.63 -0.47
C LEU A 127 1.98 -6.24 0.89
N THR A 128 2.25 -4.93 1.04
CA THR A 128 2.72 -4.29 2.27
C THR A 128 1.98 -2.97 2.49
N GLY A 129 2.04 -2.41 3.70
CA GLY A 129 1.51 -1.08 4.00
C GLY A 129 0.26 -1.09 4.88
N VAL A 130 -0.57 -0.07 4.73
CA VAL A 130 -1.72 0.21 5.61
C VAL A 130 -2.96 0.65 4.83
N CYS A 131 -4.19 0.46 5.33
CA CYS A 131 -4.51 -0.44 6.45
C CYS A 131 -4.77 -1.84 5.90
N THR A 132 -4.39 -2.86 6.68
CA THR A 132 -4.51 -4.28 6.31
C THR A 132 -5.93 -4.65 5.85
N ASP A 133 -6.94 -4.18 6.56
CA ASP A 133 -8.37 -4.45 6.37
C ASP A 133 -9.07 -3.43 5.45
N ILE A 134 -8.36 -2.43 4.93
CA ILE A 134 -8.94 -1.44 4.02
C ILE A 134 -8.16 -1.45 2.69
N CYS A 135 -7.13 -0.61 2.54
CA CYS A 135 -6.47 -0.44 1.25
C CYS A 135 -5.73 -1.72 0.79
N VAL A 136 -5.07 -2.42 1.71
CA VAL A 136 -4.41 -3.70 1.40
C VAL A 136 -5.45 -4.76 1.02
N LEU A 137 -6.54 -4.88 1.80
CA LEU A 137 -7.62 -5.83 1.53
C LEU A 137 -8.28 -5.58 0.17
N HIS A 138 -8.69 -4.35 -0.12
CA HIS A 138 -9.36 -4.06 -1.39
C HIS A 138 -8.42 -4.26 -2.59
N THR A 139 -7.14 -3.93 -2.44
CA THR A 139 -6.12 -4.23 -3.45
C THR A 139 -5.96 -5.74 -3.65
N ALA A 140 -5.95 -6.52 -2.57
CA ALA A 140 -5.85 -7.99 -2.65
C ALA A 140 -7.07 -8.62 -3.34
N ILE A 141 -8.28 -8.12 -3.05
CA ILE A 141 -9.53 -8.59 -3.69
C ILE A 141 -9.49 -8.36 -5.20
N ASP A 142 -9.12 -7.14 -5.63
CA ASP A 142 -9.01 -6.85 -7.06
C ASP A 142 -7.91 -7.67 -7.73
N ALA A 143 -6.76 -7.81 -7.09
CA ALA A 143 -5.66 -8.64 -7.59
C ALA A 143 -6.08 -10.12 -7.75
N TYR A 144 -6.83 -10.67 -6.77
CA TYR A 144 -7.42 -12.01 -6.86
C TYR A 144 -8.35 -12.14 -8.07
N ASN A 145 -9.28 -11.20 -8.23
CA ASN A 145 -10.22 -11.19 -9.36
C ASN A 145 -9.53 -11.06 -10.73
N LEU A 146 -8.38 -10.40 -10.78
CA LEU A 146 -7.53 -10.26 -11.96
C LEU A 146 -6.60 -11.47 -12.20
N GLY A 147 -6.59 -12.46 -11.29
CA GLY A 147 -5.84 -13.71 -11.43
C GLY A 147 -4.37 -13.64 -11.00
N TYR A 148 -3.99 -12.67 -10.16
CA TYR A 148 -2.66 -12.63 -9.55
C TYR A 148 -2.54 -13.61 -8.38
N ARG A 149 -1.35 -14.17 -8.17
CA ARG A 149 -1.01 -14.90 -6.94
C ARG A 149 -0.60 -13.88 -5.87
N LEU A 150 -1.15 -14.05 -4.67
CA LEU A 150 -1.02 -13.08 -3.58
C LEU A 150 -0.10 -13.58 -2.48
N PHE A 151 0.77 -12.70 -2.04
CA PHE A 151 1.65 -12.88 -0.89
C PHE A 151 1.48 -11.67 0.03
N ILE A 152 1.06 -11.90 1.26
CA ILE A 152 0.93 -10.84 2.27
C ILE A 152 2.16 -10.92 3.17
N VAL A 153 2.93 -9.83 3.21
CA VAL A 153 4.10 -9.75 4.08
C VAL A 153 3.62 -9.34 5.48
N GLU A 154 3.36 -10.33 6.34
CA GLU A 154 2.63 -10.16 7.60
C GLU A 154 3.23 -9.08 8.50
N ASN A 155 4.54 -9.10 8.67
CA ASN A 155 5.27 -8.13 9.49
C ASN A 155 5.41 -6.74 8.85
N SER A 156 4.82 -6.55 7.68
CA SER A 156 4.86 -5.30 6.89
C SER A 156 3.48 -4.77 6.53
N VAL A 157 2.43 -5.26 7.21
CA VAL A 157 1.06 -4.73 7.13
C VAL A 157 0.52 -4.40 8.51
N ALA A 158 -0.25 -3.32 8.65
CA ALA A 158 -0.85 -2.91 9.91
C ALA A 158 -2.20 -2.20 9.69
N SER A 159 -2.99 -2.10 10.75
CA SER A 159 -4.24 -1.32 10.78
C SER A 159 -4.42 -0.64 12.13
N PHE A 160 -5.27 0.38 12.17
CA PHE A 160 -5.71 1.00 13.43
C PHE A 160 -6.78 0.15 14.15
N ASP A 161 -7.41 -0.80 13.46
CA ASP A 161 -8.36 -1.77 14.05
C ASP A 161 -7.68 -3.15 14.17
N PRO A 162 -7.31 -3.60 15.38
CA PRO A 162 -6.70 -4.92 15.59
C PRO A 162 -7.63 -6.06 15.18
N VAL A 163 -8.94 -5.92 15.36
CA VAL A 163 -9.91 -6.95 14.98
C VAL A 163 -10.02 -7.05 13.48
N GLY A 164 -10.08 -5.92 12.80
CA GLY A 164 -10.06 -5.83 11.34
C GLY A 164 -8.78 -6.42 10.75
N HIS A 165 -7.62 -6.09 11.33
CA HIS A 165 -6.33 -6.62 10.92
C HIS A 165 -6.29 -8.17 10.97
N GLU A 166 -6.63 -8.74 12.11
CA GLU A 166 -6.67 -10.19 12.31
C GLU A 166 -7.70 -10.88 11.39
N TRP A 167 -8.86 -10.25 11.20
CA TRP A 167 -9.87 -10.77 10.28
C TRP A 167 -9.34 -10.77 8.83
N ALA A 168 -8.69 -9.67 8.41
CA ALA A 168 -8.15 -9.55 7.05
C ALA A 168 -7.06 -10.59 6.78
N LEU A 169 -6.14 -10.84 7.72
CA LEU A 169 -5.12 -11.89 7.58
C LEU A 169 -5.74 -13.28 7.35
N ARG A 170 -6.79 -13.63 8.11
CA ARG A 170 -7.54 -14.87 7.89
C ARG A 170 -8.28 -14.88 6.56
N HIS A 171 -8.85 -13.74 6.15
CA HIS A 171 -9.57 -13.62 4.89
C HIS A 171 -8.64 -13.77 3.69
N PHE A 172 -7.44 -13.19 3.71
CA PHE A 172 -6.44 -13.34 2.66
C PHE A 172 -6.12 -14.81 2.39
N SER A 173 -5.83 -15.59 3.43
CA SER A 173 -5.50 -17.00 3.26
C SER A 173 -6.73 -17.85 2.95
N GLY A 174 -7.85 -17.64 3.67
CA GLY A 174 -9.02 -18.50 3.59
C GLY A 174 -9.92 -18.26 2.39
N ALA A 175 -10.03 -17.01 1.91
CA ALA A 175 -10.93 -16.63 0.84
C ALA A 175 -10.22 -16.28 -0.48
N LEU A 176 -9.03 -15.65 -0.39
CA LEU A 176 -8.28 -15.23 -1.58
C LEU A 176 -7.12 -16.19 -1.91
N GLY A 177 -6.89 -17.22 -1.11
CA GLY A 177 -5.81 -18.18 -1.33
C GLY A 177 -4.41 -17.56 -1.24
N ALA A 178 -4.27 -16.42 -0.57
CA ALA A 178 -3.00 -15.75 -0.41
C ALA A 178 -2.07 -16.53 0.53
N THR A 179 -0.77 -16.48 0.24
CA THR A 179 0.27 -16.96 1.14
C THR A 179 0.65 -15.84 2.11
N ILE A 180 0.61 -16.10 3.41
CA ILE A 180 1.13 -15.20 4.43
C ILE A 180 2.62 -15.51 4.60
N VAL A 181 3.49 -14.52 4.47
CA VAL A 181 4.95 -14.64 4.48
C VAL A 181 5.60 -13.68 5.46
#